data_9dce17466cfe35ace4395efc46081119
#
_entry.id   9dce17466cfe35ace4395efc46081119
#
_cell.length_a   1.000
_cell.length_b   1.000
_cell.length_c   1.000
_cell.angle_alpha   90.00
_cell.angle_beta   90.00
_cell.angle_gamma   90.00
#
_symmetry.space_group_name_H-M   'P 1'
#
loop_
_entity.id
_entity.type
_entity.pdbx_description
1 polymer ?
#
loop_
_entity_poly.entity_id
_entity_poly.type
_entity_poly.pdbx_seq_one_letter_code
_entity_poly.pdbx_strand_id
1 'polypeptide(L)'
;MRKQENQPNRQPHILQNLLSSREIQSKLMEQCRDAALAFGVELLNQEVEKLCGSKFSHKSDGQFWRGGSDKTKIVVGGEKIQIPRPRVRGEDGEVELSSLVKLQDQDIFDKEIRERMMLGVSTRNYQPVMKSWAKKLSTSKSNVSRAFIKASRKDLEKINTCDLSGYEFVAVMIDGVHIASRTIIVALGITNDCQKIPIGIREGDTENSEVVRDLLTSIRDRNFKQHTDRLLAVSDGSKALKKGLKDIFGDAVVLQRCWLHKLRNLQKYVPEKLHKQLWWRMKKLMNLKNYSDAKVELGNLIGWLAEISYEAEGSMKEVGLELLTVHELEINGELRKGLSTTNPIESLMGAIRNKTSRVKNWKSSKKKDQIQRWVASSVLSQIGRASCRERVCYVV
;
A
#
# COMPACT_ATOMS: atom_id res chain seq x y z
N MET A 1 69.40 27.61 27.41
CA MET A 1 68.07 26.92 27.28
C MET A 1 67.50 27.19 25.91
N ARG A 2 67.64 26.23 24.97
CA ARG A 2 67.14 26.33 23.59
C ARG A 2 65.69 25.84 23.61
N LYS A 3 64.73 26.66 23.15
CA LYS A 3 63.37 26.31 22.88
C LYS A 3 63.33 25.43 21.61
N GLN A 4 62.81 24.22 21.74
CA GLN A 4 62.50 23.37 20.59
C GLN A 4 61.17 23.86 20.03
N GLU A 5 61.17 24.33 18.80
CA GLU A 5 59.94 24.58 18.01
C GLU A 5 59.34 23.25 17.54
N ASN A 6 58.14 22.99 17.97
CA ASN A 6 57.30 21.89 17.46
C ASN A 6 56.92 22.21 16.01
N GLN A 7 57.49 21.48 15.06
CA GLN A 7 56.98 21.48 13.67
C GLN A 7 55.65 20.73 13.64
N PRO A 8 54.60 21.29 13.00
CA PRO A 8 53.36 20.53 12.80
C PRO A 8 53.60 19.41 11.76
N ASN A 9 53.22 18.23 12.15
CA ASN A 9 53.25 17.01 11.34
C ASN A 9 52.47 17.21 10.04
N ARG A 10 53.17 17.45 8.91
CA ARG A 10 52.59 17.50 7.58
C ARG A 10 52.22 16.09 7.18
N GLN A 11 51.01 15.69 7.47
CA GLN A 11 50.45 14.53 6.74
C GLN A 11 50.44 14.84 5.24
N PRO A 12 50.82 13.89 4.39
CA PRO A 12 50.99 14.17 2.98
C PRO A 12 49.64 14.53 2.33
N HIS A 13 49.62 15.68 1.65
CA HIS A 13 48.50 16.22 0.85
C HIS A 13 48.09 15.32 -0.33
N ILE A 14 48.55 14.10 -0.42
CA ILE A 14 48.25 13.14 -1.51
C ILE A 14 46.78 12.64 -1.46
N LEU A 15 46.09 12.77 -0.33
CA LEU A 15 44.71 12.31 -0.21
C LEU A 15 43.63 13.39 -0.49
N GLN A 16 44.00 14.65 -0.70
CA GLN A 16 43.03 15.72 -0.98
C GLN A 16 42.54 15.78 -2.44
N ASN A 17 43.11 15.02 -3.36
CA ASN A 17 42.59 14.84 -4.73
C ASN A 17 41.76 13.55 -4.89
N LEU A 18 41.38 12.89 -3.81
CA LEU A 18 40.43 11.78 -3.88
C LEU A 18 39.04 12.33 -4.13
N LEU A 19 38.43 11.79 -5.17
CA LEU A 19 37.05 11.96 -5.60
C LEU A 19 36.12 12.28 -4.42
N SER A 20 35.25 13.23 -4.60
CA SER A 20 34.20 13.50 -3.60
C SER A 20 33.44 12.22 -3.25
N SER A 21 32.87 12.11 -2.07
CA SER A 21 32.06 10.94 -1.66
C SER A 21 30.99 10.58 -2.72
N ARG A 22 30.50 11.58 -3.43
CA ARG A 22 29.54 11.42 -4.53
C ARG A 22 30.16 10.77 -5.77
N GLU A 23 31.39 11.10 -6.10
CA GLU A 23 32.12 10.51 -7.24
C GLU A 23 32.56 9.09 -6.93
N ILE A 24 32.99 8.80 -5.70
CA ILE A 24 33.29 7.44 -5.23
C ILE A 24 32.04 6.56 -5.34
N GLN A 25 30.91 7.04 -4.81
CA GLN A 25 29.65 6.31 -4.90
C GLN A 25 29.21 6.10 -6.35
N SER A 26 29.38 7.11 -7.22
CA SER A 26 29.04 6.99 -8.64
C SER A 26 29.88 5.93 -9.34
N LYS A 27 31.20 5.91 -9.12
CA LYS A 27 32.12 4.91 -9.68
C LYS A 27 31.82 3.50 -9.15
N LEU A 28 31.57 3.37 -7.84
CA LEU A 28 31.21 2.08 -7.22
C LEU A 28 29.92 1.51 -7.84
N MET A 29 28.90 2.36 -8.02
CA MET A 29 27.66 1.95 -8.64
C MET A 29 27.83 1.59 -10.13
N GLU A 30 28.73 2.24 -10.84
CA GLU A 30 29.07 1.90 -12.22
C GLU A 30 29.75 0.53 -12.29
N GLN A 31 30.70 0.25 -11.42
CA GLN A 31 31.36 -1.05 -11.32
C GLN A 31 30.38 -2.17 -10.94
N CYS A 32 29.50 -1.94 -9.97
CA CYS A 32 28.44 -2.91 -9.62
C CYS A 32 27.51 -3.20 -10.81
N ARG A 33 27.18 -2.19 -11.60
CA ARG A 33 26.39 -2.38 -12.83
C ARG A 33 27.13 -3.24 -13.85
N ASP A 34 28.40 -2.91 -14.12
CA ASP A 34 29.20 -3.61 -15.13
C ASP A 34 29.44 -5.07 -14.71
N ALA A 35 29.62 -5.32 -13.41
CA ALA A 35 29.68 -6.67 -12.86
C ALA A 35 28.34 -7.42 -13.04
N ALA A 36 27.19 -6.76 -12.77
CA ALA A 36 25.87 -7.36 -12.99
C ALA A 36 25.61 -7.68 -14.47
N LEU A 37 26.05 -6.81 -15.39
CA LEU A 37 25.95 -7.05 -16.82
C LEU A 37 26.82 -8.22 -17.27
N ALA A 38 28.08 -8.28 -16.81
CA ALA A 38 28.99 -9.38 -17.09
C ALA A 38 28.41 -10.70 -16.58
N PHE A 39 27.85 -10.71 -15.37
CA PHE A 39 27.17 -11.88 -14.81
C PHE A 39 25.95 -12.30 -15.64
N GLY A 40 25.12 -11.34 -16.09
CA GLY A 40 23.98 -11.63 -16.96
C GLY A 40 24.39 -12.26 -18.29
N VAL A 41 25.47 -11.76 -18.93
CA VAL A 41 26.02 -12.34 -20.16
C VAL A 41 26.60 -13.73 -19.91
N GLU A 42 27.25 -13.92 -18.77
CA GLU A 42 27.83 -15.21 -18.37
C GLU A 42 26.74 -16.27 -18.16
N LEU A 43 25.62 -15.92 -17.49
CA LEU A 43 24.49 -16.82 -17.35
C LEU A 43 23.93 -17.28 -18.70
N LEU A 44 23.80 -16.35 -19.66
CA LEU A 44 23.34 -16.68 -21.01
C LEU A 44 24.34 -17.63 -21.71
N ASN A 45 25.64 -17.37 -21.57
CA ASN A 45 26.68 -18.24 -22.17
C ASN A 45 26.68 -19.64 -21.55
N GLN A 46 26.50 -19.75 -20.23
CA GLN A 46 26.43 -21.05 -19.54
C GLN A 46 25.20 -21.85 -19.99
N GLU A 47 24.04 -21.20 -20.18
CA GLU A 47 22.85 -21.87 -20.71
C GLU A 47 23.07 -22.35 -22.14
N VAL A 48 23.69 -21.51 -23.00
CA VAL A 48 24.07 -21.91 -24.38
C VAL A 48 25.07 -23.06 -24.37
N GLU A 49 26.02 -23.09 -23.45
CA GLU A 49 26.97 -24.18 -23.31
C GLU A 49 26.32 -25.49 -22.88
N LYS A 50 25.33 -25.42 -22.00
CA LYS A 50 24.52 -26.59 -21.62
C LYS A 50 23.71 -27.13 -22.78
N LEU A 51 23.14 -26.28 -23.61
CA LEU A 51 22.31 -26.68 -24.76
C LEU A 51 23.15 -27.15 -25.97
N CYS A 52 24.16 -26.41 -26.34
CA CYS A 52 24.94 -26.62 -27.57
C CYS A 52 26.29 -27.27 -27.34
N GLY A 53 26.72 -27.50 -26.08
CA GLY A 53 28.10 -27.93 -25.75
C GLY A 53 29.10 -26.78 -25.73
N SER A 54 30.36 -27.12 -25.40
CA SER A 54 31.48 -26.16 -25.39
C SER A 54 31.72 -25.51 -26.75
N LYS A 55 32.32 -24.31 -26.76
CA LYS A 55 32.60 -23.60 -28.01
C LYS A 55 33.59 -24.42 -28.87
N PHE A 56 33.27 -24.60 -30.14
CA PHE A 56 34.02 -25.40 -31.12
C PHE A 56 33.92 -26.93 -30.90
N SER A 57 33.09 -27.46 -30.01
CA SER A 57 32.81 -28.90 -29.97
C SER A 57 31.80 -29.28 -31.05
N HIS A 58 32.17 -30.28 -31.88
CA HIS A 58 31.20 -30.91 -32.79
C HIS A 58 30.53 -32.05 -32.06
N LYS A 59 29.28 -31.84 -31.58
CA LYS A 59 28.42 -32.93 -31.12
C LYS A 59 27.61 -33.41 -32.32
N SER A 60 27.83 -34.67 -32.72
CA SER A 60 27.09 -35.30 -33.81
C SER A 60 25.57 -35.49 -33.55
N ASP A 61 25.17 -35.47 -32.29
CA ASP A 61 23.77 -35.73 -31.87
C ASP A 61 23.11 -34.51 -31.18
N GLY A 62 23.57 -33.31 -31.46
CA GLY A 62 23.04 -32.10 -30.81
C GLY A 62 21.71 -31.64 -31.41
N GLN A 63 20.66 -31.64 -30.64
CA GLN A 63 19.35 -31.05 -31.01
C GLN A 63 19.42 -29.54 -31.19
N PHE A 64 20.49 -28.89 -30.67
CA PHE A 64 20.65 -27.44 -30.65
C PHE A 64 22.02 -27.00 -31.13
N TRP A 65 22.05 -25.88 -31.89
CA TRP A 65 23.30 -25.28 -32.36
C TRP A 65 23.33 -23.77 -32.18
N ARG A 66 24.51 -23.18 -32.12
CA ARG A 66 24.73 -21.75 -31.96
C ARG A 66 24.31 -20.98 -33.19
N GLY A 67 23.42 -20.01 -33.04
CA GLY A 67 22.84 -19.17 -34.11
C GLY A 67 23.49 -17.77 -34.24
N GLY A 68 24.73 -17.58 -33.74
CA GLY A 68 25.37 -16.27 -33.69
C GLY A 68 24.96 -15.45 -32.46
N SER A 69 25.08 -14.12 -32.54
CA SER A 69 24.65 -13.21 -31.47
C SER A 69 24.00 -11.96 -32.01
N ASP A 70 23.06 -11.40 -31.26
CA ASP A 70 22.47 -10.09 -31.50
C ASP A 70 22.50 -9.23 -30.22
N LYS A 71 21.75 -8.13 -30.18
CA LYS A 71 21.66 -7.24 -29.03
C LYS A 71 20.23 -7.29 -28.45
N THR A 72 20.13 -7.49 -27.15
CA THR A 72 18.85 -7.47 -26.44
C THR A 72 18.89 -6.54 -25.24
N LYS A 73 17.77 -6.33 -24.59
CA LYS A 73 17.67 -5.51 -23.36
C LYS A 73 17.28 -6.40 -22.19
N ILE A 74 17.99 -6.26 -21.09
CA ILE A 74 17.66 -6.87 -19.80
C ILE A 74 17.28 -5.82 -18.79
N VAL A 75 16.70 -6.22 -17.65
CA VAL A 75 16.32 -5.35 -16.56
C VAL A 75 17.28 -5.52 -15.39
N VAL A 76 18.00 -4.45 -15.03
CA VAL A 76 18.93 -4.44 -13.89
C VAL A 76 18.60 -3.25 -13.00
N GLY A 77 18.27 -3.50 -11.73
CA GLY A 77 17.93 -2.45 -10.77
C GLY A 77 16.75 -1.56 -11.20
N GLY A 78 15.77 -2.15 -11.88
CA GLY A 78 14.59 -1.44 -12.40
C GLY A 78 14.84 -0.63 -13.68
N GLU A 79 15.95 -0.85 -14.36
CA GLU A 79 16.34 -0.16 -15.60
C GLU A 79 16.66 -1.15 -16.73
N LYS A 80 16.29 -0.76 -17.96
CA LYS A 80 16.58 -1.58 -19.15
C LYS A 80 17.96 -1.29 -19.70
N ILE A 81 18.83 -2.29 -19.74
CA ILE A 81 20.20 -2.19 -20.23
C ILE A 81 20.39 -3.12 -21.41
N GLN A 82 21.09 -2.64 -22.43
CA GLN A 82 21.41 -3.43 -23.61
C GLN A 82 22.64 -4.31 -23.38
N ILE A 83 22.50 -5.61 -23.71
CA ILE A 83 23.57 -6.60 -23.64
C ILE A 83 23.66 -7.41 -24.94
N PRO A 84 24.83 -8.03 -25.26
CA PRO A 84 24.88 -9.05 -26.28
C PRO A 84 24.07 -10.27 -25.87
N ARG A 85 23.32 -10.84 -26.80
CA ARG A 85 22.53 -12.05 -26.64
C ARG A 85 23.05 -13.14 -27.56
N PRO A 86 23.56 -14.25 -27.02
CA PRO A 86 23.85 -15.42 -27.85
C PRO A 86 22.49 -16.03 -28.30
N ARG A 87 22.46 -16.53 -29.53
CA ARG A 87 21.29 -17.18 -30.12
C ARG A 87 21.50 -18.67 -30.22
N VAL A 88 20.48 -19.44 -29.93
CA VAL A 88 20.41 -20.89 -30.05
C VAL A 88 19.33 -21.24 -31.07
N ARG A 89 19.59 -22.20 -31.93
CA ARG A 89 18.65 -22.75 -32.90
C ARG A 89 18.47 -24.22 -32.67
N GLY A 90 17.27 -24.72 -32.88
CA GLY A 90 16.89 -26.13 -32.94
C GLY A 90 16.19 -26.41 -34.25
N GLU A 91 15.69 -27.62 -34.42
CA GLU A 91 14.99 -28.07 -35.65
C GLU A 91 13.77 -27.19 -35.93
N ASP A 92 13.04 -26.80 -34.87
CA ASP A 92 11.81 -25.98 -34.97
C ASP A 92 12.09 -24.46 -35.03
N GLY A 93 13.34 -24.00 -35.10
CA GLY A 93 13.71 -22.60 -35.19
C GLY A 93 14.55 -22.08 -34.03
N GLU A 94 14.37 -20.81 -33.65
CA GLU A 94 15.14 -20.17 -32.60
C GLU A 94 14.63 -20.56 -31.21
N VAL A 95 15.54 -21.04 -30.36
CA VAL A 95 15.24 -21.45 -28.97
C VAL A 95 15.31 -20.27 -28.03
N GLU A 96 14.28 -20.04 -27.25
CA GLU A 96 14.27 -18.99 -26.24
C GLU A 96 15.04 -19.44 -24.99
N LEU A 97 16.03 -18.63 -24.59
CA LEU A 97 16.84 -18.92 -23.41
C LEU A 97 16.06 -18.59 -22.13
N SER A 98 15.93 -19.53 -21.23
CA SER A 98 15.19 -19.37 -19.97
C SER A 98 15.83 -18.31 -19.05
N SER A 99 17.16 -18.21 -19.06
CA SER A 99 17.88 -17.15 -18.35
C SER A 99 17.57 -15.76 -18.93
N LEU A 100 17.40 -15.66 -20.25
CA LEU A 100 17.04 -14.39 -20.88
C LEU A 100 15.64 -13.94 -20.48
N VAL A 101 14.66 -14.84 -20.47
CA VAL A 101 13.29 -14.54 -20.01
C VAL A 101 13.30 -13.97 -18.59
N LYS A 102 14.06 -14.59 -17.68
CA LYS A 102 14.23 -14.11 -16.31
C LYS A 102 14.93 -12.75 -16.22
N LEU A 103 15.97 -12.52 -17.03
CA LEU A 103 16.69 -11.25 -17.07
C LEU A 103 15.87 -10.12 -17.75
N GLN A 104 14.87 -10.46 -18.54
CA GLN A 104 13.97 -9.52 -19.20
C GLN A 104 12.69 -9.27 -18.40
N ASP A 105 12.55 -9.80 -17.20
CA ASP A 105 11.33 -9.67 -16.41
C ASP A 105 10.93 -8.19 -16.25
N GLN A 106 9.84 -7.83 -16.97
CA GLN A 106 9.27 -6.49 -16.97
C GLN A 106 8.61 -6.14 -15.63
N ASP A 107 8.24 -7.13 -14.85
CA ASP A 107 7.53 -6.90 -13.60
C ASP A 107 8.40 -6.21 -12.56
N ILE A 108 9.70 -6.51 -12.54
CA ILE A 108 10.67 -5.82 -11.68
C ILE A 108 10.77 -4.35 -12.08
N PHE A 109 10.85 -4.05 -13.38
CA PHE A 109 10.91 -2.68 -13.89
C PHE A 109 9.61 -1.92 -13.65
N ASP A 110 8.48 -2.55 -13.91
CA ASP A 110 7.15 -1.96 -13.72
C ASP A 110 6.91 -1.64 -12.23
N LYS A 111 7.33 -2.54 -11.34
CA LYS A 111 7.26 -2.38 -9.88
C LYS A 111 8.12 -1.21 -9.40
N GLU A 112 9.35 -1.11 -9.86
CA GLU A 112 10.26 -0.01 -9.51
C GLU A 112 9.72 1.35 -9.96
N ILE A 113 9.18 1.44 -11.18
CA ILE A 113 8.51 2.65 -11.67
C ILE A 113 7.32 3.02 -10.78
N ARG A 114 6.48 2.04 -10.41
CA ARG A 114 5.35 2.27 -9.51
C ARG A 114 5.81 2.84 -8.18
N GLU A 115 6.83 2.26 -7.56
CA GLU A 115 7.35 2.72 -6.26
C GLU A 115 7.88 4.15 -6.33
N ARG A 116 8.67 4.49 -7.34
CA ARG A 116 9.19 5.85 -7.55
C ARG A 116 8.05 6.86 -7.78
N MET A 117 7.03 6.50 -8.54
CA MET A 117 5.86 7.36 -8.74
C MET A 117 5.07 7.55 -7.45
N MET A 118 4.94 6.52 -6.62
CA MET A 118 4.33 6.62 -5.29
C MET A 118 5.15 7.51 -4.33
N LEU A 119 6.45 7.62 -4.53
CA LEU A 119 7.33 8.56 -3.83
C LEU A 119 7.25 10.01 -4.37
N GLY A 120 6.52 10.24 -5.46
CA GLY A 120 6.28 11.56 -6.03
C GLY A 120 7.10 11.90 -7.28
N VAL A 121 7.82 10.94 -7.84
CA VAL A 121 8.49 11.13 -9.13
C VAL A 121 7.45 11.12 -10.26
N SER A 122 7.30 12.24 -10.96
CA SER A 122 6.38 12.30 -12.11
C SER A 122 6.97 11.63 -13.35
N THR A 123 6.10 11.24 -14.30
CA THR A 123 6.56 10.68 -15.60
C THR A 123 7.45 11.65 -16.37
N ARG A 124 7.32 12.96 -16.16
CA ARG A 124 8.15 13.99 -16.80
C ARG A 124 9.52 14.12 -16.13
N ASN A 125 9.57 13.93 -14.83
CA ASN A 125 10.78 14.05 -14.02
C ASN A 125 11.44 12.69 -13.76
N TYR A 126 10.93 11.61 -14.35
CA TYR A 126 11.49 10.29 -14.14
C TYR A 126 12.92 10.18 -14.65
N GLN A 127 13.15 10.61 -15.89
CA GLN A 127 14.47 10.58 -16.51
C GLN A 127 15.54 11.42 -15.79
N PRO A 128 15.25 12.67 -15.32
CA PRO A 128 16.21 13.44 -14.54
C PRO A 128 16.63 12.81 -13.22
N VAL A 129 15.77 12.04 -12.56
CA VAL A 129 16.09 11.39 -11.27
C VAL A 129 16.74 10.01 -11.43
N MET A 130 16.84 9.52 -12.67
CA MET A 130 17.62 8.32 -12.96
C MET A 130 19.12 8.59 -12.78
N LYS A 131 19.84 7.57 -12.35
CA LYS A 131 21.30 7.65 -12.23
C LYS A 131 21.93 7.96 -13.58
N SER A 132 23.07 8.65 -13.58
CA SER A 132 23.70 9.20 -14.79
C SER A 132 23.92 8.18 -15.91
N TRP A 133 24.25 6.94 -15.56
CA TRP A 133 24.47 5.85 -16.50
C TRP A 133 23.16 5.33 -17.15
N ALA A 134 22.05 5.43 -16.44
CA ALA A 134 20.73 5.04 -16.93
C ALA A 134 20.09 6.08 -17.86
N LYS A 135 20.56 7.32 -17.83
CA LYS A 135 20.09 8.38 -18.75
C LYS A 135 20.35 8.06 -20.22
N LYS A 136 21.34 7.24 -20.53
CA LYS A 136 21.63 6.79 -21.89
C LYS A 136 20.58 5.82 -22.46
N LEU A 137 19.73 5.27 -21.59
CA LEU A 137 18.67 4.35 -21.98
C LEU A 137 17.34 5.11 -22.01
N SER A 138 16.86 5.44 -23.18
CA SER A 138 15.68 6.27 -23.45
C SER A 138 14.41 5.66 -22.85
N THR A 139 14.18 5.88 -21.55
CA THR A 139 12.89 5.61 -20.94
C THR A 139 11.97 6.77 -21.27
N SER A 140 11.24 6.68 -22.36
CA SER A 140 10.31 7.73 -22.78
C SER A 140 9.18 7.89 -21.73
N LYS A 141 8.61 9.10 -21.62
CA LYS A 141 7.43 9.37 -20.79
C LYS A 141 6.31 8.35 -21.00
N SER A 142 6.13 7.92 -22.25
CA SER A 142 5.11 6.94 -22.64
C SER A 142 5.43 5.55 -22.09
N ASN A 143 6.70 5.15 -22.05
CA ASN A 143 7.11 3.87 -21.48
C ASN A 143 6.91 3.87 -19.97
N VAL A 144 7.34 4.93 -19.26
CA VAL A 144 7.10 5.09 -17.82
C VAL A 144 5.60 5.05 -17.51
N SER A 145 4.79 5.75 -18.29
CA SER A 145 3.34 5.74 -18.10
C SER A 145 2.73 4.35 -18.32
N ARG A 146 3.17 3.63 -19.37
CA ARG A 146 2.67 2.26 -19.63
C ARG A 146 3.09 1.28 -18.55
N ALA A 147 4.32 1.34 -18.09
CA ALA A 147 4.83 0.51 -16.99
C ALA A 147 4.05 0.77 -15.69
N PHE A 148 3.82 2.05 -15.35
CA PHE A 148 2.99 2.41 -14.20
C PHE A 148 1.54 1.90 -14.33
N ILE A 149 0.94 2.03 -15.51
CA ILE A 149 -0.42 1.53 -15.77
C ILE A 149 -0.47 0.02 -15.54
N LYS A 150 0.50 -0.72 -16.07
CA LYS A 150 0.58 -2.18 -15.92
C LYS A 150 0.75 -2.60 -14.45
N ALA A 151 1.73 -2.02 -13.74
CA ALA A 151 1.99 -2.35 -12.34
C ALA A 151 0.79 -1.96 -11.44
N SER A 152 0.24 -0.76 -11.61
CA SER A 152 -0.89 -0.31 -10.80
C SER A 152 -2.20 -1.06 -11.08
N ARG A 153 -2.36 -1.64 -12.29
CA ARG A 153 -3.47 -2.54 -12.58
C ARG A 153 -3.34 -3.86 -11.82
N LYS A 154 -2.14 -4.45 -11.78
CA LYS A 154 -1.87 -5.62 -10.94
C LYS A 154 -2.15 -5.35 -9.44
N ASP A 155 -1.82 -4.14 -8.97
CA ASP A 155 -2.15 -3.74 -7.59
C ASP A 155 -3.66 -3.73 -7.34
N LEU A 156 -4.45 -3.18 -8.27
CA LEU A 156 -5.91 -3.13 -8.17
C LEU A 156 -6.52 -4.54 -8.25
N GLU A 157 -6.06 -5.33 -9.19
CA GLU A 157 -6.46 -6.74 -9.32
C GLU A 157 -6.14 -7.50 -8.04
N LYS A 158 -4.92 -7.39 -7.52
CA LYS A 158 -4.49 -8.04 -6.28
C LYS A 158 -5.45 -7.75 -5.12
N ILE A 159 -5.84 -6.48 -4.92
CA ILE A 159 -6.76 -6.12 -3.82
C ILE A 159 -8.17 -6.70 -4.05
N ASN A 160 -8.64 -6.71 -5.30
CA ASN A 160 -10.02 -7.06 -5.62
C ASN A 160 -10.25 -8.54 -5.93
N THR A 161 -9.18 -9.34 -6.11
CA THR A 161 -9.28 -10.76 -6.51
C THR A 161 -8.50 -11.72 -5.62
N CYS A 162 -7.71 -11.21 -4.65
CA CYS A 162 -6.98 -12.11 -3.74
C CYS A 162 -7.94 -13.02 -2.99
N ASP A 163 -7.56 -14.27 -2.83
CA ASP A 163 -8.22 -15.19 -1.92
C ASP A 163 -8.02 -14.74 -0.48
N LEU A 164 -9.11 -14.70 0.29
CA LEU A 164 -9.11 -14.24 1.68
C LEU A 164 -9.12 -15.41 2.67
N SER A 165 -9.15 -16.67 2.21
CA SER A 165 -9.21 -17.87 3.04
C SER A 165 -8.04 -18.02 4.02
N GLY A 166 -6.87 -17.42 3.69
CA GLY A 166 -5.69 -17.43 4.53
C GLY A 166 -5.72 -16.47 5.72
N TYR A 167 -6.80 -15.69 5.88
CA TYR A 167 -6.95 -14.71 6.94
C TYR A 167 -8.19 -14.97 7.78
N GLU A 168 -8.10 -14.65 9.08
CA GLU A 168 -9.24 -14.66 9.99
C GLU A 168 -9.50 -13.22 10.47
N PHE A 169 -10.61 -12.66 10.03
CA PHE A 169 -10.94 -11.26 10.28
C PHE A 169 -11.78 -11.08 11.54
N VAL A 170 -11.31 -10.19 12.42
CA VAL A 170 -12.05 -9.75 13.63
C VAL A 170 -12.88 -8.51 13.35
N ALA A 171 -12.43 -7.66 12.42
CA ALA A 171 -13.17 -6.43 12.09
C ALA A 171 -13.01 -6.04 10.61
N VAL A 172 -14.00 -5.27 10.13
CA VAL A 172 -13.96 -4.57 8.84
C VAL A 172 -14.19 -3.07 9.05
N MET A 173 -13.49 -2.26 8.28
CA MET A 173 -13.67 -0.82 8.17
C MET A 173 -13.87 -0.44 6.72
N ILE A 174 -14.86 0.40 6.44
CA ILE A 174 -15.15 0.86 5.08
C ILE A 174 -15.31 2.37 5.13
N ASP A 175 -14.63 3.05 4.21
CA ASP A 175 -14.67 4.50 4.11
C ASP A 175 -14.47 4.95 2.67
N GLY A 176 -14.91 6.18 2.35
CA GLY A 176 -14.82 6.79 1.04
C GLY A 176 -13.78 7.90 0.96
N VAL A 177 -13.06 7.98 -0.15
CA VAL A 177 -12.15 9.08 -0.45
C VAL A 177 -12.59 9.80 -1.73
N HIS A 178 -12.79 11.12 -1.64
CA HIS A 178 -13.08 11.95 -2.80
C HIS A 178 -11.79 12.33 -3.52
N ILE A 179 -11.71 12.01 -4.81
CA ILE A 179 -10.57 12.33 -5.67
C ILE A 179 -11.13 12.89 -6.99
N ALA A 180 -10.82 14.14 -7.28
CA ALA A 180 -11.45 14.89 -8.37
C ALA A 180 -13.00 14.90 -8.19
N SER A 181 -13.73 14.44 -9.20
CA SER A 181 -15.20 14.39 -9.19
C SER A 181 -15.75 13.00 -8.81
N ARG A 182 -14.94 12.13 -8.20
CA ARG A 182 -15.31 10.74 -7.92
C ARG A 182 -15.02 10.35 -6.50
N THR A 183 -15.84 9.49 -5.95
CA THR A 183 -15.61 8.83 -4.67
C THR A 183 -15.10 7.42 -4.90
N ILE A 184 -14.08 7.02 -4.16
CA ILE A 184 -13.57 5.66 -4.14
C ILE A 184 -13.76 5.09 -2.75
N ILE A 185 -14.51 4.00 -2.67
CA ILE A 185 -14.72 3.25 -1.44
C ILE A 185 -13.56 2.27 -1.26
N VAL A 186 -12.99 2.23 -0.08
CA VAL A 186 -11.94 1.29 0.32
C VAL A 186 -12.42 0.47 1.50
N ALA A 187 -12.26 -0.84 1.44
CA ALA A 187 -12.52 -1.75 2.53
C ALA A 187 -11.20 -2.28 3.10
N LEU A 188 -11.08 -2.20 4.41
CA LEU A 188 -9.94 -2.66 5.20
C LEU A 188 -10.40 -3.73 6.19
N GLY A 189 -9.84 -4.94 6.10
CA GLY A 189 -10.01 -5.99 7.08
C GLY A 189 -8.92 -5.90 8.15
N ILE A 190 -9.30 -6.19 9.40
CA ILE A 190 -8.38 -6.32 10.53
C ILE A 190 -8.42 -7.78 10.97
N THR A 191 -7.27 -8.43 11.03
CA THR A 191 -7.13 -9.83 11.41
C THR A 191 -6.97 -9.98 12.93
N ASN A 192 -7.07 -11.20 13.41
CA ASN A 192 -6.88 -11.55 14.82
C ASN A 192 -5.47 -11.24 15.35
N ASP A 193 -4.47 -11.27 14.47
CA ASP A 193 -3.07 -10.87 14.76
C ASP A 193 -2.81 -9.38 14.47
N CYS A 194 -3.87 -8.57 14.38
CA CYS A 194 -3.81 -7.13 14.20
C CYS A 194 -3.21 -6.65 12.85
N GLN A 195 -3.19 -7.48 11.82
CA GLN A 195 -2.78 -7.04 10.50
C GLN A 195 -3.90 -6.25 9.81
N LYS A 196 -3.50 -5.27 9.02
CA LYS A 196 -4.39 -4.45 8.19
C LYS A 196 -4.34 -4.97 6.75
N ILE A 197 -5.40 -5.60 6.30
CA ILE A 197 -5.49 -6.20 4.97
C ILE A 197 -6.47 -5.37 4.12
N PRO A 198 -6.05 -4.78 2.98
CA PRO A 198 -6.98 -4.15 2.05
C PRO A 198 -7.77 -5.24 1.33
N ILE A 199 -9.07 -5.25 1.52
CA ILE A 199 -9.95 -6.31 1.04
C ILE A 199 -10.86 -5.88 -0.11
N GLY A 200 -10.86 -4.62 -0.49
CA GLY A 200 -11.64 -4.19 -1.66
C GLY A 200 -11.53 -2.70 -1.96
N ILE A 201 -11.65 -2.37 -3.24
CA ILE A 201 -11.72 -0.99 -3.76
C ILE A 201 -12.82 -0.95 -4.82
N ARG A 202 -13.75 0.02 -4.68
CA ARG A 202 -14.80 0.29 -5.66
C ARG A 202 -14.93 1.78 -5.91
N GLU A 203 -15.36 2.14 -7.11
CA GLU A 203 -15.76 3.52 -7.44
C GLU A 203 -17.25 3.68 -7.16
N GLY A 204 -17.59 4.63 -6.33
CA GLY A 204 -18.95 4.92 -5.92
C GLY A 204 -18.99 5.62 -4.56
N ASP A 205 -20.18 5.95 -4.07
CA ASP A 205 -20.37 6.59 -2.77
C ASP A 205 -20.69 5.56 -1.68
N THR A 206 -20.22 5.79 -0.45
CA THR A 206 -20.56 4.98 0.73
C THR A 206 -22.06 5.03 1.08
N GLU A 207 -22.76 6.07 0.62
CA GLU A 207 -24.21 6.20 0.74
C GLU A 207 -25.00 5.48 -0.36
N ASN A 208 -24.32 4.98 -1.41
CA ASN A 208 -24.94 4.19 -2.45
C ASN A 208 -24.98 2.71 -2.06
N SER A 209 -26.16 2.23 -1.71
CA SER A 209 -26.37 0.85 -1.24
C SER A 209 -26.02 -0.23 -2.26
N GLU A 210 -26.11 0.06 -3.56
CA GLU A 210 -25.74 -0.91 -4.62
C GLU A 210 -24.23 -1.10 -4.68
N VAL A 211 -23.46 0.01 -4.64
CA VAL A 211 -21.97 -0.05 -4.67
C VAL A 211 -21.44 -0.72 -3.41
N VAL A 212 -22.03 -0.41 -2.25
CA VAL A 212 -21.66 -1.06 -0.99
C VAL A 212 -21.97 -2.56 -1.04
N ARG A 213 -23.13 -2.94 -1.55
CA ARG A 213 -23.52 -4.36 -1.70
C ARG A 213 -22.57 -5.09 -2.66
N ASP A 214 -22.26 -4.52 -3.82
CA ASP A 214 -21.30 -5.11 -4.79
C ASP A 214 -19.93 -5.34 -4.15
N LEU A 215 -19.42 -4.35 -3.41
CA LEU A 215 -18.15 -4.46 -2.68
C LEU A 215 -18.20 -5.61 -1.66
N LEU A 216 -19.23 -5.67 -0.82
CA LEU A 216 -19.35 -6.67 0.23
C LEU A 216 -19.59 -8.08 -0.32
N THR A 217 -20.37 -8.21 -1.39
CA THR A 217 -20.58 -9.48 -2.10
C THR A 217 -19.25 -9.99 -2.66
N SER A 218 -18.49 -9.11 -3.34
CA SER A 218 -17.16 -9.46 -3.84
C SER A 218 -16.18 -9.89 -2.73
N ILE A 219 -16.27 -9.31 -1.54
CA ILE A 219 -15.45 -9.71 -0.38
C ILE A 219 -15.87 -11.11 0.09
N ARG A 220 -17.16 -11.35 0.30
CA ARG A 220 -17.71 -12.65 0.71
C ARG A 220 -17.31 -13.77 -0.24
N ASP A 221 -17.46 -13.54 -1.54
CA ASP A 221 -17.26 -14.55 -2.59
C ASP A 221 -15.77 -14.94 -2.76
N ARG A 222 -14.85 -14.26 -2.07
CA ARG A 222 -13.41 -14.56 -2.02
C ARG A 222 -12.99 -15.33 -0.76
N ASN A 223 -13.88 -16.14 -0.23
CA ASN A 223 -13.63 -16.98 0.97
C ASN A 223 -13.32 -16.15 2.22
N PHE A 224 -13.99 -15.00 2.38
CA PHE A 224 -13.84 -14.18 3.58
C PHE A 224 -14.24 -14.98 4.83
N LYS A 225 -13.30 -15.10 5.77
CA LYS A 225 -13.51 -15.80 7.03
C LYS A 225 -13.50 -14.83 8.19
N GLN A 226 -14.56 -14.85 9.00
CA GLN A 226 -14.57 -14.19 10.31
C GLN A 226 -13.87 -15.07 11.35
N HIS A 227 -13.16 -14.46 12.29
CA HIS A 227 -12.40 -15.16 13.34
C HIS A 227 -13.32 -15.84 14.37
N THR A 228 -14.45 -15.23 14.66
CA THR A 228 -15.47 -15.74 15.58
C THR A 228 -16.82 -15.77 14.86
N ASP A 229 -17.87 -16.17 15.56
CA ASP A 229 -19.27 -16.08 15.09
C ASP A 229 -19.75 -14.61 14.91
N ARG A 230 -18.97 -13.64 15.37
CA ARG A 230 -19.27 -12.20 15.25
C ARG A 230 -18.19 -11.45 14.46
N LEU A 231 -18.62 -10.61 13.53
CA LEU A 231 -17.77 -9.71 12.73
C LEU A 231 -18.02 -8.27 13.16
N LEU A 232 -17.00 -7.61 13.70
CA LEU A 232 -17.10 -6.20 14.05
C LEU A 232 -17.01 -5.32 12.82
N ALA A 233 -18.01 -4.47 12.58
CA ALA A 233 -17.94 -3.43 11.55
C ALA A 233 -17.83 -2.04 12.20
N VAL A 234 -16.71 -1.36 11.97
CA VAL A 234 -16.48 -0.02 12.50
C VAL A 234 -16.80 1.02 11.44
N SER A 235 -17.73 1.93 11.73
CA SER A 235 -18.16 2.95 10.78
C SER A 235 -18.47 4.30 11.46
N ASP A 236 -18.54 5.35 10.62
CA ASP A 236 -19.01 6.69 11.02
C ASP A 236 -20.53 6.80 11.16
N GLY A 237 -21.27 5.79 10.65
CA GLY A 237 -22.72 5.71 10.76
C GLY A 237 -23.51 5.74 9.47
N SER A 238 -22.87 5.49 8.33
CA SER A 238 -23.57 5.33 7.06
C SER A 238 -24.67 4.26 7.14
N LYS A 239 -25.92 4.65 6.86
CA LYS A 239 -27.07 3.75 6.86
C LYS A 239 -26.98 2.71 5.75
N ALA A 240 -26.46 3.09 4.57
CA ALA A 240 -26.28 2.19 3.44
C ALA A 240 -25.24 1.11 3.77
N LEU A 241 -24.15 1.48 4.44
CA LEU A 241 -23.14 0.54 4.91
C LEU A 241 -23.71 -0.44 5.94
N LYS A 242 -24.43 0.07 6.94
CA LYS A 242 -25.10 -0.76 7.95
C LYS A 242 -26.04 -1.78 7.32
N LYS A 243 -26.88 -1.32 6.38
CA LYS A 243 -27.80 -2.20 5.64
C LYS A 243 -27.06 -3.23 4.81
N GLY A 244 -26.09 -2.81 4.01
CA GLY A 244 -25.31 -3.71 3.14
C GLY A 244 -24.56 -4.79 3.91
N LEU A 245 -23.97 -4.45 5.07
CA LEU A 245 -23.31 -5.41 5.94
C LEU A 245 -24.29 -6.47 6.48
N LYS A 246 -25.47 -6.05 6.95
CA LYS A 246 -26.50 -6.97 7.42
C LYS A 246 -27.05 -7.84 6.29
N ASP A 247 -27.28 -7.27 5.11
CA ASP A 247 -27.80 -8.01 3.95
C ASP A 247 -26.84 -9.13 3.50
N ILE A 248 -25.52 -8.93 3.62
CA ILE A 248 -24.50 -9.86 3.10
C ILE A 248 -23.99 -10.82 4.16
N PHE A 249 -23.79 -10.37 5.40
CA PHE A 249 -23.20 -11.17 6.48
C PHE A 249 -24.21 -11.55 7.58
N GLY A 250 -25.47 -11.07 7.47
CA GLY A 250 -26.55 -11.41 8.41
C GLY A 250 -26.32 -10.86 9.81
N ASP A 251 -26.82 -11.59 10.81
CA ASP A 251 -26.77 -11.22 12.22
C ASP A 251 -25.38 -11.42 12.86
N ALA A 252 -24.45 -12.03 12.15
CA ALA A 252 -23.06 -12.14 12.59
C ALA A 252 -22.37 -10.75 12.69
N VAL A 253 -22.85 -9.74 11.95
CA VAL A 253 -22.28 -8.40 11.99
C VAL A 253 -22.78 -7.61 13.18
N VAL A 254 -21.83 -7.15 13.99
CA VAL A 254 -22.07 -6.19 15.07
C VAL A 254 -21.41 -4.86 14.73
N LEU A 255 -22.11 -3.76 15.01
CA LEU A 255 -21.68 -2.42 14.61
C LEU A 255 -21.01 -1.69 15.76
N GLN A 256 -19.84 -1.14 15.52
CA GLN A 256 -19.20 -0.14 16.40
C GLN A 256 -19.23 1.21 15.72
N ARG A 257 -19.83 2.19 16.37
CA ARG A 257 -19.78 3.58 15.94
C ARG A 257 -18.46 4.22 16.36
N CYS A 258 -17.83 4.93 15.44
CA CYS A 258 -16.62 5.69 15.75
C CYS A 258 -16.92 6.79 16.78
N TRP A 259 -16.36 6.68 17.97
CA TRP A 259 -16.64 7.65 19.03
C TRP A 259 -16.06 9.05 18.75
N LEU A 260 -14.96 9.14 17.96
CA LEU A 260 -14.39 10.43 17.55
C LEU A 260 -15.29 11.17 16.58
N HIS A 261 -15.89 10.46 15.60
CA HIS A 261 -16.90 11.05 14.72
C HIS A 261 -18.12 11.48 15.50
N LYS A 262 -18.56 10.66 16.46
CA LYS A 262 -19.69 11.02 17.32
C LYS A 262 -19.39 12.23 18.17
N LEU A 263 -18.20 12.31 18.76
CA LEU A 263 -17.74 13.49 19.50
C LEU A 263 -17.81 14.76 18.64
N ARG A 264 -17.25 14.72 17.42
CA ARG A 264 -17.28 15.87 16.48
C ARG A 264 -18.72 16.27 16.12
N ASN A 265 -19.60 15.29 15.97
CA ASN A 265 -21.03 15.57 15.72
C ASN A 265 -21.71 16.23 16.91
N LEU A 266 -21.46 15.77 18.13
CA LEU A 266 -22.01 16.37 19.34
C LEU A 266 -21.50 17.79 19.58
N GLN A 267 -20.24 18.09 19.24
CA GLN A 267 -19.68 19.44 19.35
C GLN A 267 -20.43 20.48 18.52
N LYS A 268 -21.20 20.08 17.50
CA LYS A 268 -22.05 21.00 16.72
C LYS A 268 -23.28 21.49 17.50
N TYR A 269 -23.68 20.76 18.50
CA TYR A 269 -24.90 21.02 19.30
C TYR A 269 -24.57 21.47 20.72
N VAL A 270 -23.30 21.35 21.15
CA VAL A 270 -22.84 21.72 22.49
C VAL A 270 -22.06 23.02 22.42
N PRO A 271 -22.29 24.01 23.30
CA PRO A 271 -21.51 25.25 23.34
C PRO A 271 -20.01 25.00 23.46
N GLU A 272 -19.19 25.81 22.77
CA GLU A 272 -17.74 25.64 22.67
C GLU A 272 -17.04 25.55 24.05
N LYS A 273 -17.51 26.37 25.02
CA LYS A 273 -17.03 26.35 26.41
C LYS A 273 -17.13 25.00 27.09
N LEU A 274 -18.03 24.11 26.62
CA LEU A 274 -18.25 22.76 27.15
C LEU A 274 -17.57 21.67 26.34
N HIS A 275 -16.92 21.99 25.21
CA HIS A 275 -16.27 20.99 24.35
C HIS A 275 -15.20 20.19 25.09
N LYS A 276 -14.42 20.84 25.97
CA LYS A 276 -13.42 20.15 26.80
C LYS A 276 -14.05 19.17 27.76
N GLN A 277 -15.19 19.56 28.39
CA GLN A 277 -15.93 18.69 29.30
C GLN A 277 -16.56 17.51 28.56
N LEU A 278 -17.19 17.75 27.40
CA LEU A 278 -17.71 16.71 26.53
C LEU A 278 -16.63 15.70 26.16
N TRP A 279 -15.45 16.18 25.73
CA TRP A 279 -14.31 15.31 25.39
C TRP A 279 -13.89 14.42 26.57
N TRP A 280 -13.78 14.98 27.76
CA TRP A 280 -13.42 14.22 28.96
C TRP A 280 -14.46 13.15 29.31
N ARG A 281 -15.74 13.47 29.22
CA ARG A 281 -16.85 12.52 29.47
C ARG A 281 -16.82 11.37 28.44
N MET A 282 -16.69 11.68 27.16
CA MET A 282 -16.55 10.68 26.10
C MET A 282 -15.32 9.81 26.29
N LYS A 283 -14.17 10.40 26.61
CA LYS A 283 -12.94 9.66 26.87
C LYS A 283 -13.07 8.77 28.10
N LYS A 284 -13.69 9.25 29.17
CA LYS A 284 -13.96 8.45 30.37
C LYS A 284 -14.78 7.21 29.99
N LEU A 285 -15.91 7.41 29.28
CA LEU A 285 -16.77 6.33 28.79
C LEU A 285 -15.98 5.28 28.02
N MET A 286 -15.19 5.69 27.04
CA MET A 286 -14.44 4.77 26.17
C MET A 286 -13.29 4.02 26.88
N ASN A 287 -12.81 4.54 28.00
CA ASN A 287 -11.73 3.93 28.79
C ASN A 287 -12.23 2.95 29.86
N LEU A 288 -13.53 2.90 30.14
CA LEU A 288 -14.09 1.92 31.06
C LEU A 288 -13.80 0.49 30.59
N LYS A 289 -13.51 -0.40 31.52
CA LYS A 289 -13.20 -1.80 31.17
C LYS A 289 -14.46 -2.63 31.00
N ASN A 290 -15.41 -2.47 31.90
CA ASN A 290 -16.60 -3.29 31.99
C ASN A 290 -17.74 -2.70 31.16
N TYR A 291 -18.46 -3.57 30.47
CA TYR A 291 -19.62 -3.16 29.65
C TYR A 291 -20.76 -2.59 30.49
N SER A 292 -21.01 -3.18 31.68
CA SER A 292 -22.03 -2.68 32.61
C SER A 292 -21.76 -1.24 33.06
N ASP A 293 -20.51 -0.96 33.46
CA ASP A 293 -20.11 0.38 33.88
C ASP A 293 -20.17 1.38 32.73
N ALA A 294 -19.79 0.94 31.51
CA ALA A 294 -19.88 1.75 30.33
C ALA A 294 -21.35 2.09 29.95
N LYS A 295 -22.31 1.18 30.16
CA LYS A 295 -23.73 1.47 29.97
C LYS A 295 -24.25 2.52 30.97
N VAL A 296 -23.87 2.43 32.23
CA VAL A 296 -24.23 3.42 33.23
C VAL A 296 -23.67 4.79 32.88
N GLU A 297 -22.38 4.85 32.51
CA GLU A 297 -21.73 6.11 32.12
C GLU A 297 -22.30 6.70 30.83
N LEU A 298 -22.74 5.87 29.88
CA LEU A 298 -23.45 6.32 28.69
C LEU A 298 -24.80 6.98 29.08
N GLY A 299 -25.55 6.40 30.04
CA GLY A 299 -26.75 6.99 30.59
C GLY A 299 -26.49 8.36 31.24
N ASN A 300 -25.44 8.46 32.06
CA ASN A 300 -25.00 9.72 32.67
C ASN A 300 -24.63 10.78 31.63
N LEU A 301 -23.94 10.38 30.56
CA LEU A 301 -23.60 11.28 29.47
C LEU A 301 -24.85 11.77 28.72
N ILE A 302 -25.80 10.89 28.44
CA ILE A 302 -27.08 11.27 27.81
C ILE A 302 -27.86 12.25 28.69
N GLY A 303 -27.97 11.99 30.01
CA GLY A 303 -28.61 12.89 30.95
C GLY A 303 -27.96 14.27 30.98
N TRP A 304 -26.62 14.32 31.01
CA TRP A 304 -25.90 15.60 30.96
C TRP A 304 -26.10 16.34 29.62
N LEU A 305 -26.19 15.63 28.49
CA LEU A 305 -26.47 16.25 27.19
C LEU A 305 -27.91 16.79 27.12
N ALA A 306 -28.87 16.14 27.74
CA ALA A 306 -30.26 16.59 27.81
C ALA A 306 -30.41 17.95 28.50
N GLU A 307 -29.57 18.25 29.50
CA GLU A 307 -29.52 19.55 30.18
C GLU A 307 -28.98 20.68 29.29
N ILE A 308 -28.26 20.33 28.18
CA ILE A 308 -27.56 21.29 27.33
C ILE A 308 -28.30 21.51 26.02
N SER A 309 -28.69 20.43 25.31
CA SER A 309 -29.30 20.50 23.99
C SER A 309 -30.09 19.22 23.68
N TYR A 310 -31.35 19.41 23.30
CA TYR A 310 -32.23 18.32 22.85
C TYR A 310 -31.64 17.57 21.64
N GLU A 311 -30.99 18.31 20.71
CA GLU A 311 -30.37 17.73 19.53
C GLU A 311 -29.11 16.88 19.87
N ALA A 312 -28.34 17.32 20.87
CA ALA A 312 -27.20 16.57 21.36
C ALA A 312 -27.64 15.27 22.04
N GLU A 313 -28.68 15.34 22.89
CA GLU A 313 -29.29 14.18 23.52
C GLU A 313 -29.83 13.20 22.46
N GLY A 314 -30.68 13.69 21.54
CA GLY A 314 -31.26 12.89 20.46
C GLY A 314 -30.19 12.23 19.58
N SER A 315 -29.14 12.98 19.26
CA SER A 315 -27.99 12.46 18.51
C SER A 315 -27.28 11.32 19.28
N MET A 316 -27.13 11.43 20.60
CA MET A 316 -26.47 10.37 21.39
C MET A 316 -27.37 9.15 21.57
N LYS A 317 -28.66 9.33 21.77
CA LYS A 317 -29.65 8.25 21.83
C LYS A 317 -29.74 7.45 20.52
N GLU A 318 -29.61 8.12 19.36
CA GLU A 318 -29.63 7.48 18.04
C GLU A 318 -28.53 6.44 17.92
N VAL A 319 -27.32 6.72 18.42
CA VAL A 319 -26.20 5.77 18.41
C VAL A 319 -26.38 4.67 19.43
N GLY A 320 -26.84 5.02 20.63
CA GLY A 320 -27.12 4.08 21.70
C GLY A 320 -25.91 3.15 22.00
N LEU A 321 -26.21 1.87 22.11
CA LEU A 321 -25.24 0.86 22.48
C LEU A 321 -24.21 0.54 21.37
N GLU A 322 -24.44 0.94 20.12
CA GLU A 322 -23.45 0.76 19.03
C GLU A 322 -22.12 1.48 19.33
N LEU A 323 -22.11 2.43 20.27
CA LEU A 323 -20.87 3.07 20.74
C LEU A 323 -20.04 2.14 21.65
N LEU A 324 -20.68 1.17 22.29
CA LEU A 324 -20.11 0.30 23.31
C LEU A 324 -19.87 -1.14 22.83
N THR A 325 -20.00 -1.43 21.55
CA THR A 325 -19.85 -2.79 21.00
C THR A 325 -18.49 -3.40 21.32
N VAL A 326 -17.42 -2.60 21.28
CA VAL A 326 -16.08 -3.09 21.69
C VAL A 326 -15.99 -3.46 23.18
N HIS A 327 -16.85 -2.90 24.03
CA HIS A 327 -16.96 -3.27 25.45
C HIS A 327 -17.76 -4.56 25.59
N GLU A 328 -18.89 -4.67 24.85
CA GLU A 328 -19.73 -5.87 24.83
C GLU A 328 -18.94 -7.12 24.37
N LEU A 329 -18.08 -6.94 23.36
CA LEU A 329 -17.21 -8.01 22.83
C LEU A 329 -15.96 -8.25 23.71
N GLU A 330 -15.84 -7.58 24.85
CA GLU A 330 -14.69 -7.71 25.76
C GLU A 330 -13.33 -7.49 25.11
N ILE A 331 -13.29 -6.73 24.01
CA ILE A 331 -12.04 -6.39 23.33
C ILE A 331 -11.21 -5.50 24.25
N ASN A 332 -9.95 -5.89 24.50
CA ASN A 332 -9.10 -5.25 25.49
C ASN A 332 -7.87 -4.55 24.89
N GLY A 333 -7.24 -3.71 25.69
CA GLY A 333 -5.93 -3.10 25.40
C GLY A 333 -5.91 -2.20 24.16
N GLU A 334 -4.83 -2.30 23.41
CA GLU A 334 -4.59 -1.48 22.22
C GLU A 334 -5.54 -1.82 21.08
N LEU A 335 -5.98 -3.08 20.97
CA LEU A 335 -6.94 -3.49 19.96
C LEU A 335 -8.27 -2.74 20.15
N ARG A 336 -8.75 -2.59 21.39
CA ARG A 336 -9.95 -1.78 21.68
C ARG A 336 -9.78 -0.34 21.22
N LYS A 337 -8.65 0.30 21.53
CA LYS A 337 -8.39 1.68 21.09
C LYS A 337 -8.46 1.82 19.56
N GLY A 338 -7.87 0.87 18.85
CA GLY A 338 -7.89 0.84 17.39
C GLY A 338 -9.28 0.59 16.81
N LEU A 339 -10.07 -0.32 17.41
CA LEU A 339 -11.37 -0.73 16.88
C LEU A 339 -12.54 0.14 17.37
N SER A 340 -12.34 1.00 18.37
CA SER A 340 -13.36 1.97 18.80
C SER A 340 -13.44 3.21 17.91
N THR A 341 -12.53 3.35 16.95
CA THR A 341 -12.44 4.49 16.02
C THR A 341 -12.22 4.04 14.59
N THR A 342 -12.47 4.93 13.64
CA THR A 342 -12.10 4.76 12.22
C THR A 342 -10.67 5.21 11.91
N ASN A 343 -9.86 5.55 12.92
CA ASN A 343 -8.49 6.02 12.72
C ASN A 343 -7.63 5.13 11.80
N PRO A 344 -7.69 3.78 11.89
CA PRO A 344 -6.89 2.93 11.01
C PRO A 344 -7.18 3.16 9.53
N ILE A 345 -8.46 3.31 9.15
CA ILE A 345 -8.85 3.58 7.78
C ILE A 345 -8.68 5.07 7.41
N GLU A 346 -8.92 6.01 8.34
CA GLU A 346 -8.69 7.44 8.12
C GLU A 346 -7.21 7.75 7.84
N SER A 347 -6.28 7.11 8.56
CA SER A 347 -4.84 7.21 8.30
C SER A 347 -4.51 6.72 6.88
N LEU A 348 -5.10 5.62 6.44
CA LEU A 348 -4.97 5.10 5.09
C LEU A 348 -5.52 6.10 4.06
N MET A 349 -6.70 6.69 4.31
CA MET A 349 -7.29 7.73 3.45
C MET A 349 -6.41 8.98 3.36
N GLY A 350 -5.79 9.40 4.46
CA GLY A 350 -4.81 10.49 4.50
C GLY A 350 -3.61 10.21 3.60
N ALA A 351 -3.05 9.00 3.68
CA ALA A 351 -1.94 8.58 2.83
C ALA A 351 -2.32 8.52 1.34
N ILE A 352 -3.54 8.06 1.01
CA ILE A 352 -4.08 8.07 -0.35
C ILE A 352 -4.16 9.51 -0.87
N ARG A 353 -4.79 10.43 -0.10
CA ARG A 353 -4.90 11.85 -0.49
C ARG A 353 -3.54 12.47 -0.76
N ASN A 354 -2.56 12.25 0.11
CA ASN A 354 -1.20 12.77 -0.05
C ASN A 354 -0.51 12.31 -1.34
N LYS A 355 -0.76 11.08 -1.79
CA LYS A 355 -0.18 10.56 -3.03
C LYS A 355 -0.95 10.99 -4.25
N THR A 356 -2.28 11.00 -4.18
CA THR A 356 -3.16 11.35 -5.31
C THR A 356 -3.24 12.85 -5.56
N SER A 357 -3.05 13.72 -4.56
CA SER A 357 -3.03 15.18 -4.71
C SER A 357 -1.93 15.68 -5.66
N ARG A 358 -0.87 14.89 -5.86
CA ARG A 358 0.22 15.18 -6.79
C ARG A 358 -0.16 14.98 -8.25
N VAL A 359 -1.26 14.31 -8.52
CA VAL A 359 -1.75 14.06 -9.89
C VAL A 359 -2.60 15.25 -10.33
N LYS A 360 -2.07 16.05 -11.25
CA LYS A 360 -2.74 17.27 -11.71
C LYS A 360 -3.86 17.03 -12.73
N ASN A 361 -3.77 15.94 -13.50
CA ASN A 361 -4.72 15.64 -14.55
C ASN A 361 -5.31 14.24 -14.38
N TRP A 362 -6.56 14.17 -14.00
CA TRP A 362 -7.36 12.96 -14.01
C TRP A 362 -8.12 12.86 -15.31
N LYS A 363 -7.94 11.79 -16.07
CA LYS A 363 -8.67 11.59 -17.31
C LYS A 363 -10.14 11.35 -17.02
N SER A 364 -11.01 12.21 -17.52
CA SER A 364 -12.46 12.11 -17.36
C SER A 364 -13.11 11.02 -18.21
N SER A 365 -12.36 10.41 -19.14
CA SER A 365 -12.92 9.50 -20.13
C SER A 365 -13.22 8.09 -19.59
N LYS A 366 -14.07 7.38 -20.33
CA LYS A 366 -14.59 6.02 -20.13
C LYS A 366 -13.56 4.90 -19.82
N LYS A 367 -12.25 5.16 -19.85
CA LYS A 367 -11.21 4.26 -19.32
C LYS A 367 -11.07 4.48 -17.80
N LYS A 368 -12.01 3.92 -17.09
CA LYS A 368 -12.47 4.25 -15.75
C LYS A 368 -11.53 3.87 -14.58
N ASP A 369 -10.37 3.28 -14.81
CA ASP A 369 -9.59 2.67 -13.76
C ASP A 369 -8.43 3.53 -13.20
N GLN A 370 -8.18 4.73 -13.75
CA GLN A 370 -6.99 5.51 -13.36
C GLN A 370 -6.98 5.86 -11.87
N ILE A 371 -8.10 6.35 -11.33
CA ILE A 371 -8.19 6.74 -9.91
C ILE A 371 -8.08 5.51 -9.03
N GLN A 372 -8.84 4.45 -9.35
CA GLN A 372 -8.80 3.19 -8.60
C GLN A 372 -7.40 2.58 -8.57
N ARG A 373 -6.67 2.58 -9.68
CA ARG A 373 -5.29 2.09 -9.75
C ARG A 373 -4.31 2.91 -8.90
N TRP A 374 -4.47 4.24 -8.89
CA TRP A 374 -3.68 5.12 -8.03
C TRP A 374 -3.98 4.88 -6.55
N VAL A 375 -5.25 4.69 -6.21
CA VAL A 375 -5.68 4.34 -4.86
C VAL A 375 -5.10 2.99 -4.46
N ALA A 376 -5.23 1.96 -5.29
CA ALA A 376 -4.69 0.62 -5.03
C ALA A 376 -3.17 0.64 -4.78
N SER A 377 -2.41 1.29 -5.66
CA SER A 377 -0.96 1.43 -5.47
C SER A 377 -0.61 2.23 -4.22
N SER A 378 -1.41 3.25 -3.87
CA SER A 378 -1.24 4.03 -2.64
C SER A 378 -1.45 3.18 -1.40
N VAL A 379 -2.51 2.39 -1.39
CA VAL A 379 -2.87 1.45 -0.30
C VAL A 379 -1.76 0.43 -0.09
N LEU A 380 -1.37 -0.31 -1.13
CA LEU A 380 -0.34 -1.34 -1.01
C LEU A 380 1.04 -0.78 -0.63
N SER A 381 1.38 0.43 -1.10
CA SER A 381 2.65 1.05 -0.72
C SER A 381 2.67 1.55 0.72
N GLN A 382 1.51 1.82 1.33
CA GLN A 382 1.39 2.22 2.73
C GLN A 382 1.45 0.99 3.64
N ILE A 383 0.66 -0.03 3.35
CA ILE A 383 0.58 -1.26 4.14
C ILE A 383 1.92 -2.01 4.12
N GLY A 384 2.59 -2.11 2.97
CA GLY A 384 3.91 -2.72 2.86
C GLY A 384 5.01 -2.03 3.69
N ARG A 385 4.82 -0.75 4.07
CA ARG A 385 5.70 -0.03 5.00
C ARG A 385 5.30 -0.22 6.46
N ALA A 386 4.00 -0.38 6.71
CA ALA A 386 3.44 -0.57 8.05
C ALA A 386 3.76 -1.96 8.62
N SER A 387 3.95 -2.99 7.77
CA SER A 387 4.37 -4.32 8.21
C SER A 387 5.72 -4.34 8.96
N CYS A 388 6.52 -3.28 8.84
CA CYS A 388 7.77 -3.11 9.61
C CYS A 388 7.62 -2.28 10.89
N ARG A 389 6.52 -1.52 11.11
CA ARG A 389 6.42 -0.56 12.24
C ARG A 389 5.06 -0.38 12.91
N GLU A 390 3.95 -0.79 12.31
CA GLU A 390 2.62 -0.49 12.87
C GLU A 390 1.70 -1.71 12.83
N ARG A 391 1.76 -2.53 13.86
CA ARG A 391 0.59 -3.34 14.26
C ARG A 391 -0.53 -2.38 14.65
N VAL A 392 -1.81 -2.77 14.54
CA VAL A 392 -2.97 -1.97 15.00
C VAL A 392 -2.78 -1.44 16.43
N CYS A 393 -1.91 -2.10 17.20
CA CYS A 393 -1.54 -1.76 18.56
C CYS A 393 -0.75 -0.46 18.74
N TYR A 394 -0.19 0.15 17.69
CA TYR A 394 0.58 1.40 17.76
C TYR A 394 -0.16 2.54 17.05
N VAL A 395 -1.35 2.86 17.50
CA VAL A 395 -1.96 4.16 17.22
C VAL A 395 -1.95 4.95 18.52
N VAL A 396 -0.88 5.73 18.67
CA VAL A 396 -0.80 6.80 19.69
C VAL A 396 -1.67 7.97 19.22
#